data_d7fd003019d4b45493a797dfe2279790
#
_entry.id   d7fd003019d4b45493a797dfe2279790
#
_cell.length_a   1.000
_cell.length_b   1.000
_cell.length_c   1.000
_cell.angle_alpha   90.00
_cell.angle_beta   90.00
_cell.angle_gamma   90.00
#
_symmetry.space_group_name_H-M   'P 1'
#
loop_
_entity.id
_entity.type
_entity.pdbx_description
1 polymer ?
#
loop_
_entity_poly.entity_id
_entity_poly.type
_entity_poly.pdbx_seq_one_letter_code
_entity_poly.pdbx_strand_id
1 'polypeptide(L)' 'MNEIPVLEPTEVITTYRNKATGEIFKERKDWEAKGFKNGDMAQDVKVVMPTLDLFSKTK' A
#
# COMPACT_ATOMS: atom_id res chain seq x y z
N MET A 1 12.81 -32.30 -6.86
CA MET A 1 11.99 -31.65 -6.02
C MET A 1 11.40 -30.40 -6.54
N ASN A 2 10.17 -30.32 -6.41
CA ASN A 2 9.49 -29.20 -6.96
C ASN A 2 9.21 -28.21 -5.92
N GLU A 3 9.63 -27.03 -6.14
CA GLU A 3 9.31 -25.99 -5.24
C GLU A 3 8.38 -25.07 -5.89
N ILE A 4 7.35 -24.69 -5.18
CA ILE A 4 6.43 -23.74 -5.69
C ILE A 4 6.98 -22.37 -5.41
N PRO A 5 7.20 -21.59 -6.41
CA PRO A 5 7.72 -20.24 -6.17
C PRO A 5 6.75 -19.45 -5.33
N VAL A 6 7.28 -18.81 -4.35
CA VAL A 6 6.47 -17.95 -3.51
C VAL A 6 6.66 -16.54 -3.97
N LEU A 7 5.59 -15.93 -4.42
CA LEU A 7 5.66 -14.55 -4.84
C LEU A 7 5.50 -13.66 -3.63
N GLU A 8 6.51 -12.94 -3.34
CA GLU A 8 6.48 -12.03 -2.21
C GLU A 8 6.21 -10.64 -2.69
N PRO A 9 5.58 -9.82 -1.88
CA PRO A 9 5.29 -8.45 -2.31
C PRO A 9 6.58 -7.72 -2.62
N THR A 10 6.60 -7.06 -3.76
CA THR A 10 7.73 -6.22 -4.10
C THR A 10 7.74 -4.99 -3.23
N GLU A 11 6.57 -4.50 -2.91
CA GLU A 11 6.48 -3.26 -2.19
C GLU A 11 5.13 -3.20 -1.47
N VAL A 12 5.14 -2.62 -0.30
CA VAL A 12 3.91 -2.38 0.44
C VAL A 12 3.80 -0.88 0.64
N ILE A 13 2.75 -0.31 0.11
CA ILE A 13 2.54 1.12 0.20
C ILE A 13 1.35 1.36 1.13
N THR A 14 1.59 2.11 2.18
CA THR A 14 0.54 2.48 3.11
C THR A 14 0.28 3.96 2.99
N THR A 15 -0.97 4.31 2.83
CA THR A 15 -1.37 5.71 2.81
C THR A 15 -2.49 5.91 3.80
N TYR A 16 -2.69 7.15 4.19
CA TYR A 16 -3.72 7.51 5.15
C TYR A 16 -4.59 8.56 4.52
N ARG A 17 -5.89 8.43 4.69
CA ARG A 17 -6.83 9.38 4.13
C ARG A 17 -7.68 9.94 5.26
N ASN A 18 -7.81 11.26 5.31
CA ASN A 18 -8.69 11.89 6.27
C ASN A 18 -10.13 11.65 5.87
N LYS A 19 -10.92 11.09 6.78
CA LYS A 19 -12.30 10.71 6.46
C LYS A 19 -13.19 11.91 6.20
N ALA A 20 -12.86 13.02 6.78
CA ALA A 20 -13.69 14.22 6.63
C ALA A 20 -13.31 15.03 5.40
N THR A 21 -12.03 15.16 5.12
CA THR A 21 -11.58 16.03 4.04
C THR A 21 -11.16 15.29 2.79
N GLY A 22 -10.81 14.02 2.94
CA GLY A 22 -10.30 13.26 1.81
C GLY A 22 -8.83 13.47 1.54
N GLU A 23 -8.14 14.24 2.38
CA GLU A 23 -6.72 14.44 2.17
C GLU A 23 -5.95 13.15 2.34
N ILE A 24 -4.93 12.98 1.53
CA ILE A 24 -4.13 11.77 1.56
C ILE A 24 -2.72 12.09 2.01
N PHE A 25 -2.23 11.29 2.94
CA PHE A 25 -0.90 11.45 3.50
C PHE A 25 -0.15 10.14 3.35
N LYS A 26 1.14 10.23 3.12
CA LYS A 26 1.95 9.02 2.95
C LYS A 26 2.50 8.52 4.27
N GLU A 27 2.61 9.39 5.26
CA GLU A 27 3.19 9.00 6.53
C GLU A 27 2.32 9.49 7.67
N ARG A 28 2.37 8.71 8.72
CA ARG A 28 1.56 9.04 9.89
C ARG A 28 1.96 10.38 10.50
N LYS A 29 3.26 10.65 10.52
CA LYS A 29 3.72 11.89 11.11
C LYS A 29 3.17 13.12 10.40
N ASP A 30 2.87 12.98 9.11
CA ASP A 30 2.36 14.08 8.33
C ASP A 30 0.99 14.52 8.80
N TRP A 31 0.10 13.57 9.06
CA TRP A 31 -1.22 13.96 9.51
C TRP A 31 -1.26 14.19 11.02
N GLU A 32 -0.36 13.59 11.77
CA GLU A 32 -0.28 13.88 13.19
C GLU A 32 0.16 15.31 13.41
N ALA A 33 1.06 15.80 12.57
CA ALA A 33 1.51 17.17 12.68
C ALA A 33 0.39 18.17 12.44
N LYS A 34 -0.65 17.73 11.74
CA LYS A 34 -1.80 18.59 11.51
C LYS A 34 -2.85 18.49 12.60
N GLY A 35 -2.61 17.64 13.58
CA GLY A 35 -3.54 17.52 14.69
C GLY A 35 -4.63 16.49 14.49
N PHE A 36 -4.52 15.65 13.46
CA PHE A 36 -5.51 14.62 13.25
C PHE A 36 -5.27 13.46 14.19
N LYS A 37 -6.33 12.72 14.47
CA LYS A 37 -6.26 11.57 15.36
C LYS A 37 -6.48 10.30 14.57
N ASN A 38 -6.15 9.17 15.18
CA ASN A 38 -6.32 7.89 14.53
C ASN A 38 -7.75 7.67 14.03
N GLY A 39 -8.71 8.09 14.80
CA GLY A 39 -10.10 7.90 14.41
C GLY A 39 -10.52 8.72 13.22
N ASP A 40 -9.76 9.78 12.91
CA ASP A 40 -10.06 10.63 11.77
C ASP A 40 -9.48 10.10 10.48
N MET A 41 -8.60 9.13 10.56
CA MET A 41 -7.86 8.67 9.40
C MET A 41 -8.24 7.25 9.04
N ALA A 42 -8.34 7.01 7.75
CA ALA A 42 -8.50 5.67 7.21
C ALA A 42 -7.17 5.23 6.64
N GLN A 43 -6.79 4.02 6.93
CA GLN A 43 -5.52 3.50 6.45
C GLN A 43 -5.77 2.63 5.22
N ASP A 44 -5.09 2.95 4.14
CA ASP A 44 -5.17 2.18 2.91
C ASP A 44 -3.83 1.50 2.69
N VAL A 45 -3.85 0.20 2.51
CA VAL A 45 -2.64 -0.56 2.29
C VAL A 45 -2.70 -1.15 0.89
N LYS A 46 -1.70 -0.83 0.10
CA LYS A 46 -1.61 -1.37 -1.24
C LYS A 46 -0.37 -2.24 -1.32
N VAL A 47 -0.56 -3.48 -1.72
CA VAL A 47 0.54 -4.42 -1.85
C VAL A 47 0.84 -4.58 -3.33
N VAL A 48 2.06 -4.28 -3.72
CA VAL A 48 2.48 -4.42 -5.09
C VAL A 48 3.19 -5.75 -5.22
N MET A 49 2.58 -6.66 -5.93
CA MET A 49 3.13 -7.98 -6.11
C MET A 49 3.94 -8.05 -7.38
N PRO A 50 4.96 -8.88 -7.41
CA PRO A 50 5.70 -9.05 -8.65
C PRO A 50 4.82 -9.68 -9.71
N THR A 51 5.00 -9.25 -10.92
CA THR A 51 4.25 -9.79 -12.04
C THR A 51 5.00 -10.95 -12.61
N LEU A 52 4.28 -12.00 -12.96
CA LEU A 52 4.91 -13.11 -13.62
C LEU A 52 5.22 -12.71 -15.04
N ASP A 53 6.48 -12.71 -15.34
CA ASP A 53 6.91 -12.26 -16.64
C ASP A 53 6.41 -13.12 -17.76
N LEU A 54 6.12 -14.36 -17.47
CA LEU A 54 5.71 -15.18 -18.55
C LEU A 54 4.40 -14.75 -19.17
N PHE A 55 3.58 -14.05 -18.41
CA PHE A 55 2.38 -13.55 -19.03
C PHE A 55 2.67 -12.37 -19.94
N SER A 56 3.62 -11.57 -19.60
CA SER A 56 3.91 -10.46 -20.46
C SER A 56 4.67 -10.87 -21.66
N LYS A 57 5.33 -11.99 -21.62
CA LYS A 57 6.12 -12.39 -22.74
C LYS A 57 5.41 -13.24 -23.72
N THR A 58 4.25 -13.65 -23.41
CA THR A 58 3.57 -14.53 -24.29
C THR A 58 2.94 -13.80 -25.41
N LYS A 59 3.26 -12.70 -25.67
CA LYS A 59 2.68 -12.01 -26.72
C LYS A 59 3.30 -12.10 -27.95
#